data_08351d246a4f7548ccfbf1449daa9e22
#
_entry.id   08351d246a4f7548ccfbf1449daa9e22
#
_cell.length_a   1.000
_cell.length_b   1.000
_cell.length_c   1.000
_cell.angle_alpha   90.00
_cell.angle_beta   90.00
_cell.angle_gamma   90.00
#
_symmetry.space_group_name_H-M   'P 1'
#
loop_
_entity.id
_entity.type
_entity.pdbx_description
1 polymer ?
#
loop_
_entity_poly.entity_id
_entity_poly.type
_entity_poly.pdbx_seq_one_letter_code
_entity_poly.pdbx_strand_id
1 'polypeptide(L)'
;MNNNFQFLIYQSAEENVSVDALIKDETIWLTQKAMAELFDVNKSSISRHLKNIFSEGELNEKVVVAKIATTTQHGAIPDKTQKKETSFYNLDAIISVGYRVNSKRATNFRIWATSVLKEYMLKGFALDDERLKQGKTAFG
;
A
#
# COMPACT_ATOMS: atom_id res chain seq x y z
N MET A 1 -15.80 -12.32 -5.81
CA MET A 1 -15.60 -11.21 -5.64
C MET A 1 -14.29 -10.81 -5.88
N ASN A 2 -14.12 -9.81 -6.28
CA ASN A 2 -12.93 -9.48 -6.61
C ASN A 2 -12.27 -8.77 -5.68
N ASN A 3 -11.10 -8.94 -5.51
CA ASN A 3 -10.35 -8.26 -4.58
C ASN A 3 -9.95 -6.99 -5.07
N ASN A 4 -10.09 -6.51 -6.09
CA ASN A 4 -9.80 -5.19 -6.55
C ASN A 4 -8.52 -4.62 -6.05
N PHE A 5 -7.49 -5.42 -5.93
CA PHE A 5 -6.20 -4.87 -5.58
C PHE A 5 -5.14 -5.42 -6.51
N GLN A 6 -4.05 -4.69 -6.60
CA GLN A 6 -2.97 -5.05 -7.48
C GLN A 6 -1.68 -4.92 -6.73
N PHE A 7 -0.78 -5.88 -6.94
CA PHE A 7 0.52 -5.84 -6.29
C PHE A 7 1.49 -5.00 -7.10
N LEU A 8 2.33 -4.27 -6.41
CA LEU A 8 3.36 -3.48 -7.01
C LEU A 8 4.62 -3.64 -6.21
N ILE A 9 5.74 -3.24 -6.78
CA ILE A 9 7.01 -3.25 -6.06
C ILE A 9 7.59 -1.85 -6.12
N TYR A 10 7.92 -1.29 -4.96
CA TYR A 10 8.65 -0.03 -4.89
C TYR A 10 10.13 -0.37 -4.82
N GLN A 11 10.89 0.12 -5.75
CA GLN A 11 12.31 -0.11 -5.78
C GLN A 11 13.05 1.20 -5.84
N SER A 12 14.13 1.30 -5.08
CA SER A 12 14.99 2.45 -5.15
C SER A 12 16.43 1.94 -5.03
N ALA A 13 17.17 2.01 -6.12
CA ALA A 13 18.55 1.60 -6.12
C ALA A 13 19.38 2.49 -5.20
N GLU A 14 19.08 3.78 -5.22
CA GLU A 14 19.79 4.72 -4.39
C GLU A 14 19.65 4.41 -2.92
N GLU A 15 18.47 4.00 -2.49
CA GLU A 15 18.24 3.68 -1.09
C GLU A 15 18.41 2.20 -0.80
N ASN A 16 18.67 1.42 -1.84
CA ASN A 16 18.83 -0.03 -1.70
C ASN A 16 17.59 -0.64 -1.06
N VAL A 17 16.43 -0.33 -1.61
CA VAL A 17 15.17 -0.76 -1.04
C VAL A 17 14.32 -1.41 -2.12
N SER A 18 13.62 -2.47 -1.74
CA SER A 18 12.65 -3.11 -2.61
C SER A 18 11.55 -3.65 -1.69
N VAL A 19 10.36 -3.11 -1.77
CA VAL A 19 9.27 -3.55 -0.91
C VAL A 19 8.01 -3.78 -1.72
N ASP A 20 7.22 -4.73 -1.27
CA ASP A 20 5.95 -5.03 -1.90
C ASP A 20 4.88 -4.09 -1.40
N ALA A 21 4.02 -3.66 -2.31
CA ALA A 21 2.92 -2.76 -2.00
C ALA A 21 1.66 -3.24 -2.66
N LEU A 22 0.52 -2.75 -2.20
CA LEU A 22 -0.75 -3.03 -2.82
C LEU A 22 -1.41 -1.72 -3.23
N ILE A 23 -2.12 -1.74 -4.36
CA ILE A 23 -3.04 -0.68 -4.70
C ILE A 23 -4.45 -1.21 -4.47
N LYS A 24 -5.24 -0.51 -3.68
CA LYS A 24 -6.60 -0.89 -3.41
C LYS A 24 -7.32 0.35 -2.95
N ASP A 25 -8.57 0.54 -3.36
CA ASP A 25 -9.37 1.69 -2.95
C ASP A 25 -8.65 3.00 -3.23
N GLU A 26 -7.98 3.05 -4.39
CA GLU A 26 -7.34 4.26 -4.87
C GLU A 26 -6.23 4.78 -3.98
N THR A 27 -5.62 3.92 -3.19
CA THR A 27 -4.47 4.31 -2.40
C THR A 27 -3.48 3.14 -2.35
N ILE A 28 -2.36 3.37 -1.71
CA ILE A 28 -1.31 2.37 -1.60
C ILE A 28 -1.26 1.88 -0.18
N TRP A 29 -1.03 0.58 -0.01
CA TRP A 29 -1.03 -0.08 1.29
C TRP A 29 0.26 -0.84 1.48
N LEU A 30 0.83 -0.76 2.68
CA LEU A 30 2.01 -1.54 3.05
C LEU A 30 1.78 -2.22 4.39
N THR A 31 2.46 -3.33 4.59
CA THR A 31 2.48 -3.96 5.91
C THR A 31 3.50 -3.25 6.78
N GLN A 32 3.48 -3.55 8.08
CA GLN A 32 4.48 -2.99 8.98
C GLN A 32 5.89 -3.46 8.61
N LYS A 33 5.99 -4.71 8.16
CA LYS A 33 7.29 -5.23 7.75
C LYS A 33 7.81 -4.45 6.55
N ALA A 34 6.95 -4.17 5.59
CA ALA A 34 7.37 -3.40 4.42
C ALA A 34 7.77 -1.99 4.80
N MET A 35 7.04 -1.38 5.73
CA MET A 35 7.40 -0.04 6.19
C MET A 35 8.76 -0.04 6.89
N ALA A 36 9.04 -1.08 7.66
CA ALA A 36 10.33 -1.18 8.34
C ALA A 36 11.47 -1.25 7.33
N GLU A 37 11.28 -2.00 6.26
CA GLU A 37 12.28 -2.08 5.20
C GLU A 37 12.40 -0.77 4.45
N LEU A 38 11.25 -0.16 4.17
CA LEU A 38 11.23 1.10 3.43
C LEU A 38 11.98 2.19 4.16
N PHE A 39 11.75 2.32 5.46
CA PHE A 39 12.31 3.41 6.24
C PHE A 39 13.59 3.03 6.98
N ASP A 40 14.02 1.78 6.81
CA ASP A 40 15.28 1.29 7.40
C ASP A 40 15.26 1.40 8.93
N VAL A 41 14.20 0.92 9.53
CA VAL A 41 14.08 0.83 10.97
C VAL A 41 13.50 -0.54 11.29
N ASN A 42 13.51 -0.92 12.56
CA ASN A 42 12.96 -2.22 12.89
C ASN A 42 11.43 -2.12 13.00
N LYS A 43 10.80 -3.29 12.95
CA LYS A 43 9.35 -3.35 12.95
C LYS A 43 8.76 -2.82 14.24
N SER A 44 9.44 -3.00 15.35
CA SER A 44 8.92 -2.51 16.63
C SER A 44 8.86 -0.98 16.66
N SER A 45 9.77 -0.32 15.95
CA SER A 45 9.73 1.11 15.83
C SER A 45 8.50 1.56 15.04
N ILE A 46 8.21 0.84 13.95
CA ILE A 46 7.02 1.13 13.15
C ILE A 46 5.76 0.97 14.02
N SER A 47 5.70 -0.12 14.75
CA SER A 47 4.54 -0.41 15.59
C SER A 47 4.33 0.68 16.64
N ARG A 48 5.41 1.13 17.25
CA ARG A 48 5.33 2.17 18.28
C ARG A 48 4.84 3.48 17.70
N HIS A 49 5.35 3.86 16.54
CA HIS A 49 4.93 5.12 15.93
C HIS A 49 3.46 5.06 15.50
N LEU A 50 3.02 3.92 14.97
CA LEU A 50 1.62 3.77 14.60
C LEU A 50 0.72 3.91 15.82
N LYS A 51 1.12 3.25 16.91
CA LYS A 51 0.34 3.34 18.12
C LYS A 51 0.23 4.79 18.61
N ASN A 52 1.32 5.53 18.55
CA ASN A 52 1.30 6.93 18.96
C ASN A 52 0.46 7.78 18.03
N ILE A 53 0.55 7.54 16.73
CA ILE A 53 -0.25 8.27 15.74
C ILE A 53 -1.74 8.10 16.04
N PHE A 54 -2.14 6.87 16.33
CA PHE A 54 -3.56 6.61 16.60
C PHE A 54 -3.99 7.15 17.95
N SER A 55 -3.15 7.00 18.98
CA SER A 55 -3.53 7.46 20.30
C SER A 55 -3.55 8.97 20.40
N GLU A 56 -2.74 9.66 19.61
CA GLU A 56 -2.73 11.10 19.57
C GLU A 56 -3.84 11.67 18.69
N GLY A 57 -4.54 10.83 17.99
CA GLY A 57 -5.64 11.29 17.13
C GLY A 57 -5.19 11.85 15.81
N GLU A 58 -3.93 11.67 15.45
CA GLU A 58 -3.45 12.18 14.17
C GLU A 58 -4.17 11.52 13.01
N LEU A 59 -4.39 10.20 13.09
CA LEU A 59 -5.13 9.47 12.09
C LEU A 59 -6.12 8.53 12.78
N ASN A 60 -7.18 8.21 12.07
CA ASN A 60 -8.18 7.28 12.57
C ASN A 60 -7.83 5.87 12.13
N GLU A 61 -7.53 5.01 13.08
CA GLU A 61 -7.11 3.65 12.78
C GLU A 61 -8.11 2.92 11.91
N LYS A 62 -9.39 3.14 12.13
CA LYS A 62 -10.41 2.44 11.36
C LYS A 62 -10.41 2.81 9.89
N VAL A 63 -9.89 3.98 9.58
CA VAL A 63 -9.86 4.45 8.20
C VAL A 63 -8.60 4.01 7.49
N VAL A 64 -7.46 4.01 8.17
CA VAL A 64 -6.19 3.82 7.50
C VAL A 64 -5.62 2.40 7.62
N VAL A 65 -6.29 1.51 8.32
CA VAL A 65 -5.84 0.13 8.47
C VAL A 65 -6.87 -0.79 7.83
N ALA A 66 -6.40 -1.76 7.07
CA ALA A 66 -7.28 -2.78 6.49
C ALA A 66 -6.65 -4.13 6.72
N LYS A 67 -7.47 -5.10 7.07
CA LYS A 67 -7.00 -6.46 7.18
C LYS A 67 -7.35 -7.17 5.90
N ILE A 68 -6.32 -7.66 5.22
CA ILE A 68 -6.49 -8.27 3.92
C ILE A 68 -6.03 -9.71 4.02
N ALA A 69 -6.90 -10.63 3.60
CA ALA A 69 -6.57 -12.04 3.64
C ALA A 69 -5.81 -12.41 2.38
N THR A 70 -4.70 -13.08 2.57
CA THR A 70 -3.94 -13.59 1.45
C THR A 70 -3.86 -15.11 1.62
N THR A 71 -3.68 -15.80 0.50
CA THR A 71 -3.59 -17.24 0.50
C THR A 71 -2.20 -17.65 0.06
N THR A 72 -1.55 -18.50 0.84
CA THR A 72 -0.23 -18.97 0.48
C THR A 72 -0.22 -20.47 0.47
N GLN A 73 0.66 -21.04 -0.34
CA GLN A 73 0.86 -22.47 -0.37
C GLN A 73 1.48 -22.90 0.93
N HIS A 74 0.91 -23.94 1.55
CA HIS A 74 1.45 -24.36 2.81
C HIS A 74 2.60 -25.31 2.59
N GLY A 75 3.74 -24.88 2.92
CA GLY A 75 4.96 -25.66 3.03
C GLY A 75 5.05 -26.90 2.21
N ALA A 76 5.28 -27.98 2.88
CA ALA A 76 5.57 -29.24 2.23
C ALA A 76 4.32 -29.97 1.72
N ILE A 77 3.16 -29.46 1.93
CA ILE A 77 1.95 -30.12 1.49
C ILE A 77 1.42 -29.39 0.27
N PRO A 78 1.59 -29.99 -0.90
CA PRO A 78 1.33 -29.24 -2.13
C PRO A 78 -0.08 -28.75 -2.34
N ASP A 79 -1.05 -29.51 -1.90
CA ASP A 79 -2.41 -29.10 -2.17
C ASP A 79 -3.02 -28.30 -1.06
N LYS A 80 -2.26 -27.95 -0.05
CA LYS A 80 -2.82 -27.18 1.03
C LYS A 80 -2.43 -25.73 0.91
N THR A 81 -3.39 -24.86 1.14
CA THR A 81 -3.11 -23.45 1.19
C THR A 81 -3.51 -22.93 2.55
N GLN A 82 -2.94 -21.83 2.95
CA GLN A 82 -3.22 -21.24 4.22
C GLN A 82 -3.66 -19.82 4.00
N LYS A 83 -4.80 -19.48 4.59
CA LYS A 83 -5.24 -18.10 4.56
C LYS A 83 -4.60 -17.36 5.71
N LYS A 84 -4.04 -16.21 5.42
CA LYS A 84 -3.44 -15.42 6.46
C LYS A 84 -3.98 -14.02 6.35
N GLU A 85 -4.47 -13.49 7.45
CA GLU A 85 -4.97 -12.14 7.47
C GLU A 85 -3.88 -11.23 7.98
N THR A 86 -3.55 -10.21 7.23
CA THR A 86 -2.46 -9.33 7.56
C THR A 86 -2.98 -7.89 7.55
N SER A 87 -2.50 -7.10 8.48
CA SER A 87 -2.87 -5.69 8.53
C SER A 87 -2.04 -4.90 7.56
N PHE A 88 -2.71 -4.10 6.78
CA PHE A 88 -2.08 -3.20 5.82
C PHE A 88 -2.44 -1.76 6.20
N TYR A 89 -1.55 -0.85 5.94
CA TYR A 89 -1.68 0.55 6.32
C TYR A 89 -1.61 1.40 5.06
N ASN A 90 -2.53 2.34 4.95
CA ASN A 90 -2.63 3.08 3.70
C ASN A 90 -1.59 4.20 3.62
N LEU A 91 -1.60 4.92 2.52
CA LEU A 91 -0.58 5.92 2.24
C LEU A 91 -0.51 7.00 3.32
N ASP A 92 -1.64 7.43 3.86
CA ASP A 92 -1.62 8.42 4.93
C ASP A 92 -0.86 7.90 6.13
N ALA A 93 -1.09 6.65 6.52
CA ALA A 93 -0.38 6.07 7.64
C ALA A 93 1.10 5.89 7.32
N ILE A 94 1.41 5.45 6.12
CA ILE A 94 2.81 5.25 5.71
C ILE A 94 3.57 6.57 5.80
N ILE A 95 2.99 7.63 5.30
CA ILE A 95 3.66 8.92 5.28
C ILE A 95 3.78 9.50 6.70
N SER A 96 2.76 9.34 7.52
CA SER A 96 2.83 9.82 8.90
C SER A 96 3.97 9.13 9.66
N VAL A 97 4.10 7.82 9.50
CA VAL A 97 5.21 7.11 10.13
C VAL A 97 6.53 7.57 9.54
N GLY A 98 6.58 7.65 8.22
CA GLY A 98 7.81 7.99 7.53
C GLY A 98 8.39 9.32 7.95
N TYR A 99 7.55 10.33 8.10
CA TYR A 99 8.05 11.63 8.50
C TYR A 99 8.56 11.64 9.94
N ARG A 100 8.17 10.67 10.74
CA ARG A 100 8.68 10.57 12.10
C ARG A 100 10.04 9.89 12.15
N VAL A 101 10.33 9.00 11.19
CA VAL A 101 11.55 8.18 11.28
C VAL A 101 12.57 8.46 10.18
N ASN A 102 12.14 8.86 9.01
CA ASN A 102 13.07 9.09 7.91
C ASN A 102 12.36 9.90 6.85
N SER A 103 12.36 11.20 7.02
CA SER A 103 11.54 12.07 6.17
C SER A 103 11.98 12.05 4.72
N LYS A 104 13.26 11.83 4.45
CA LYS A 104 13.72 11.78 3.07
C LYS A 104 13.13 10.59 2.34
N ARG A 105 13.15 9.42 2.96
CA ARG A 105 12.58 8.23 2.35
C ARG A 105 11.07 8.34 2.24
N ALA A 106 10.44 9.00 3.22
CA ALA A 106 9.01 9.23 3.16
C ALA A 106 8.66 10.12 1.98
N THR A 107 9.42 11.16 1.75
CA THR A 107 9.18 12.04 0.62
C THR A 107 9.35 11.30 -0.71
N ASN A 108 10.41 10.52 -0.83
CA ASN A 108 10.64 9.76 -2.05
C ASN A 108 9.54 8.76 -2.31
N PHE A 109 9.09 8.09 -1.26
CA PHE A 109 8.01 7.13 -1.42
C PHE A 109 6.71 7.85 -1.80
N ARG A 110 6.44 8.99 -1.20
CA ARG A 110 5.24 9.75 -1.52
C ARG A 110 5.22 10.19 -2.98
N ILE A 111 6.37 10.62 -3.48
CA ILE A 111 6.45 11.05 -4.87
C ILE A 111 6.17 9.87 -5.80
N TRP A 112 6.77 8.72 -5.49
CA TRP A 112 6.53 7.53 -6.29
C TRP A 112 5.06 7.10 -6.21
N ALA A 113 4.50 7.10 -5.00
CA ALA A 113 3.13 6.67 -4.80
C ALA A 113 2.15 7.56 -5.55
N THR A 114 2.38 8.86 -5.50
CA THR A 114 1.52 9.79 -6.20
C THR A 114 1.56 9.55 -7.71
N SER A 115 2.74 9.31 -8.23
CA SER A 115 2.91 9.05 -9.65
C SER A 115 2.24 7.75 -10.07
N VAL A 116 2.43 6.71 -9.27
CA VAL A 116 1.84 5.41 -9.58
C VAL A 116 0.32 5.46 -9.50
N LEU A 117 -0.20 6.12 -8.50
CA LEU A 117 -1.65 6.20 -8.35
C LEU A 117 -2.27 7.00 -9.51
N LYS A 118 -1.61 8.05 -9.92
CA LYS A 118 -2.07 8.81 -11.05
C LYS A 118 -2.11 7.95 -12.30
N GLU A 119 -1.07 7.19 -12.52
CA GLU A 119 -1.00 6.30 -13.66
C GLU A 119 -2.05 5.22 -13.59
N TYR A 120 -2.23 4.65 -12.41
CA TYR A 120 -3.21 3.60 -12.19
C TYR A 120 -4.61 4.11 -12.48
N MET A 121 -4.92 5.29 -12.04
CA MET A 121 -6.23 5.86 -12.26
C MET A 121 -6.47 6.17 -13.73
N LEU A 122 -5.44 6.63 -14.43
CA LEU A 122 -5.55 6.86 -15.84
C LEU A 122 -5.75 5.57 -16.60
N LYS A 123 -5.05 4.51 -16.21
CA LYS A 123 -5.22 3.23 -16.85
C LYS A 123 -6.59 2.64 -16.58
N GLY A 124 -7.05 2.78 -15.35
CA GLY A 124 -8.37 2.32 -15.01
C GLY A 124 -9.41 3.01 -15.83
N PHE A 125 -9.23 4.30 -16.02
CA PHE A 125 -10.12 5.05 -16.82
C PHE A 125 -10.05 4.60 -18.27
N ALA A 126 -8.85 4.34 -18.77
CA ALA A 126 -8.68 3.86 -20.14
C ALA A 126 -9.28 2.48 -20.33
N LEU A 127 -9.20 1.63 -19.32
CA LEU A 127 -9.80 0.31 -19.41
C LEU A 127 -11.31 0.37 -19.51
N ASP A 128 -11.89 1.37 -18.88
CA ASP A 128 -13.33 1.53 -18.94
C ASP A 128 -13.77 2.28 -20.17
N ASP A 129 -12.84 2.70 -20.98
CA ASP A 129 -13.13 3.54 -22.11
C ASP A 129 -14.08 2.89 -23.09
N GLU A 130 -14.01 1.60 -23.24
CA GLU A 130 -14.92 0.92 -24.14
C GLU A 130 -16.35 1.09 -23.71
N ARG A 131 -16.61 0.96 -22.41
CA ARG A 131 -17.94 1.17 -21.92
C ARG A 131 -18.36 2.62 -22.10
N LEU A 132 -17.45 3.51 -21.85
CA LEU A 132 -17.74 4.91 -21.99
C LEU A 132 -18.01 5.28 -23.43
N LYS A 133 -17.30 4.68 -24.33
CA LYS A 133 -17.53 4.96 -25.74
C LYS A 133 -18.86 4.47 -26.20
N GLN A 134 -19.30 3.37 -25.66
CA GLN A 134 -20.60 2.87 -26.05
C GLN A 134 -21.70 3.69 -25.46
N GLY A 135 -21.52 4.18 -24.27
CA GLY A 135 -22.52 4.99 -23.63
C GLY A 135 -22.35 6.43 -24.01
N LYS A 136 -21.21 6.96 -23.66
CA LYS A 136 -20.88 8.26 -24.01
C LYS A 136 -19.58 8.57 -23.41
N THR A 137 -18.86 9.50 -23.90
CA THR A 137 -17.59 9.78 -23.39
C THR A 137 -17.72 10.62 -22.20
N ALA A 138 -16.97 10.37 -21.23
CA ALA A 138 -16.93 11.14 -20.05
C ALA A 138 -16.13 12.39 -20.24
N PHE A 139 -15.20 12.38 -21.12
CA PHE A 139 -14.42 13.52 -21.29
C PHE A 139 -14.55 13.89 -22.65
N GLY A 140 -14.97 14.89 -22.85
CA GLY A 140 -15.23 15.38 -24.17
C GLY A 140 -14.08 15.09 -25.03
#